data_1b64543a5773b7b8299ca9f30cf7c7c1
#
_entry.id   1b64543a5773b7b8299ca9f30cf7c7c1
#
_cell.length_a   1.000
_cell.length_b   1.000
_cell.length_c   1.000
_cell.angle_alpha   90.00
_cell.angle_beta   90.00
_cell.angle_gamma   90.00
#
_symmetry.space_group_name_H-M   'P 1'
#
loop_
_entity.id
_entity.type
_entity.pdbx_description
1 polymer ?
#
loop_
_entity_poly.entity_id
_entity_poly.type
_entity_poly.pdbx_seq_one_letter_code
_entity_poly.pdbx_strand_id
1 'polypeptide(L)'
;MNYAKELDKATDLSEIFEIVKSVVRESLGKGRGGLMLGLTDLGGKPGFFVGAFYPVGSNLIVMNKTPMRAVEATKPHLFKAYFFHILLHEYLHTIGILDENKNRMITATLSERSFGGN
;
A
#
# COMPACT_ATOMS: atom_id res chain seq x y z
N MET A 1 18.40 -4.43 1.83
CA MET A 1 17.79 -3.28 2.52
C MET A 1 16.90 -3.75 3.65
N ASN A 2 16.94 -3.08 4.78
CA ASN A 2 16.06 -3.41 5.90
C ASN A 2 14.77 -2.58 5.79
N TYR A 3 13.75 -3.16 5.22
CA TYR A 3 12.49 -2.45 4.97
C TYR A 3 11.76 -2.07 6.25
N ALA A 4 11.88 -2.86 7.30
CA ALA A 4 11.26 -2.53 8.58
C ALA A 4 11.84 -1.23 9.15
N LYS A 5 13.17 -1.07 9.09
CA LYS A 5 13.83 0.16 9.51
C LYS A 5 13.43 1.34 8.62
N GLU A 6 13.38 1.12 7.32
CA GLU A 6 13.00 2.18 6.39
C GLU A 6 11.55 2.64 6.64
N LEU A 7 10.65 1.70 6.91
CA LEU A 7 9.27 2.03 7.21
C LEU A 7 9.16 2.83 8.52
N ASP A 8 9.93 2.45 9.54
CA ASP A 8 9.95 3.20 10.80
C ASP A 8 10.38 4.65 10.62
N LYS A 9 11.31 4.89 9.70
CA LYS A 9 11.82 6.23 9.42
C LYS A 9 10.91 7.07 8.54
N ALA A 10 10.00 6.43 7.81
CA ALA A 10 9.13 7.13 6.88
C ALA A 10 8.23 8.11 7.62
N THR A 11 8.11 9.32 7.10
CA THR A 11 7.36 10.40 7.73
C THR A 11 6.07 10.76 6.98
N ASP A 12 5.92 10.29 5.75
CA ASP A 12 4.72 10.57 4.95
C ASP A 12 4.41 9.43 3.98
N LEU A 13 3.26 9.55 3.31
CA LEU A 13 2.80 8.55 2.36
C LEU A 13 3.74 8.37 1.18
N SER A 14 4.34 9.45 0.71
CA SER A 14 5.28 9.38 -0.42
C SER A 14 6.48 8.51 -0.08
N GLU A 15 7.02 8.64 1.11
CA GLU A 15 8.13 7.82 1.56
C GLU A 15 7.74 6.35 1.68
N ILE A 16 6.54 6.08 2.21
CA ILE A 16 6.03 4.71 2.29
C ILE A 16 5.86 4.12 0.89
N PHE A 17 5.36 4.91 -0.05
CA PHE A 17 5.19 4.47 -1.43
C PHE A 17 6.53 4.15 -2.10
N GLU A 18 7.58 4.92 -1.82
CA GLU A 18 8.91 4.60 -2.34
C GLU A 18 9.42 3.25 -1.83
N ILE A 19 9.11 2.92 -0.56
CA ILE A 19 9.44 1.61 0.00
C ILE A 19 8.68 0.50 -0.75
N VAL A 20 7.39 0.71 -1.02
CA VAL A 20 6.57 -0.23 -1.79
C VAL A 20 7.22 -0.52 -3.15
N LYS A 21 7.60 0.54 -3.86
CA LYS A 21 8.24 0.39 -5.18
C LYS A 21 9.53 -0.39 -5.09
N SER A 22 10.33 -0.13 -4.06
CA SER A 22 11.61 -0.84 -3.86
C SER A 22 11.40 -2.32 -3.59
N VAL A 23 10.42 -2.66 -2.74
CA VAL A 23 10.09 -4.05 -2.45
C VAL A 23 9.68 -4.79 -3.71
N VAL A 24 8.82 -4.18 -4.52
CA VAL A 24 8.35 -4.82 -5.75
C VAL A 24 9.47 -4.97 -6.77
N ARG A 25 10.28 -3.94 -6.94
CA ARG A 25 11.42 -4.00 -7.87
C ARG A 25 12.39 -5.11 -7.48
N GLU A 26 12.73 -5.17 -6.21
CA GLU A 26 13.69 -6.17 -5.71
C GLU A 26 13.12 -7.59 -5.79
N SER A 27 11.84 -7.75 -5.50
CA SER A 27 11.21 -9.08 -5.43
C SER A 27 10.71 -9.59 -6.79
N LEU A 28 10.19 -8.71 -7.63
CA LEU A 28 9.56 -9.10 -8.90
C LEU A 28 10.31 -8.58 -10.14
N GLY A 29 11.29 -7.70 -9.96
CA GLY A 29 12.00 -7.09 -11.07
C GLY A 29 11.13 -6.16 -11.91
N LYS A 30 10.03 -5.68 -11.37
CA LYS A 30 9.06 -4.84 -12.08
C LYS A 30 8.87 -3.51 -11.39
N GLY A 31 8.45 -2.52 -12.14
CA GLY A 31 8.13 -1.22 -11.58
C GLY A 31 7.36 -0.37 -12.57
N ARG A 32 6.77 0.69 -12.07
CA ARG A 32 6.06 1.67 -12.88
C ARG A 32 6.27 3.06 -12.30
N GLY A 33 6.77 3.97 -13.13
CA GLY A 33 6.92 5.36 -12.76
C GLY A 33 5.72 6.20 -13.17
N GLY A 34 5.73 7.46 -12.79
CA GLY A 34 4.71 8.42 -13.19
C GLY A 34 3.38 8.27 -12.48
N LEU A 35 3.31 7.47 -11.42
CA LEU A 35 2.08 7.31 -10.65
C LEU A 35 1.91 8.46 -9.66
N MET A 36 0.66 8.89 -9.48
CA MET A 36 0.28 9.90 -8.52
C MET A 36 -0.56 9.29 -7.42
N LEU A 37 -0.39 9.78 -6.19
CA LEU A 37 -1.24 9.41 -5.07
C LEU A 37 -2.27 10.50 -4.84
N GLY A 38 -3.54 10.12 -4.83
CA GLY A 38 -4.62 11.03 -4.49
C GLY A 38 -5.21 10.65 -3.14
N LEU A 39 -5.70 11.65 -2.42
CA LEU A 39 -6.38 11.45 -1.15
C LEU A 39 -7.79 12.00 -1.28
N THR A 40 -8.78 11.21 -0.90
CA THR A 40 -10.16 11.66 -0.92
C THR A 40 -10.94 10.99 0.21
N ASP A 41 -12.04 11.61 0.59
CA ASP A 41 -12.91 11.08 1.62
C ASP A 41 -14.07 10.36 0.94
N LEU A 42 -13.99 9.05 0.87
CA LEU A 42 -15.04 8.23 0.26
C LEU A 42 -16.06 7.76 1.30
N GLY A 43 -15.80 8.05 2.58
CA GLY A 43 -16.68 7.59 3.64
C GLY A 43 -16.60 6.09 3.84
N GLY A 44 -17.63 5.55 4.48
CA GLY A 44 -17.76 4.14 4.77
C GLY A 44 -18.27 3.90 6.17
N LYS A 45 -18.69 2.67 6.42
CA LYS A 45 -19.13 2.23 7.75
C LYS A 45 -18.18 1.12 8.21
N PRO A 46 -18.09 0.85 9.51
CA PRO A 46 -17.26 -0.28 9.98
C PRO A 46 -17.61 -1.55 9.20
N GLY A 47 -16.60 -2.19 8.63
CA GLY A 47 -16.75 -3.39 7.81
C GLY A 47 -17.05 -3.12 6.34
N PHE A 48 -17.28 -1.87 5.94
CA PHE A 48 -17.63 -1.51 4.55
C PHE A 48 -16.77 -0.36 4.05
N PHE A 49 -15.45 -0.48 4.20
CA PHE A 49 -14.52 0.51 3.67
C PHE A 49 -13.89 0.04 2.37
N VAL A 50 -13.76 0.98 1.43
CA VAL A 50 -12.78 0.85 0.37
C VAL A 50 -11.56 1.62 0.86
N GLY A 51 -10.45 0.91 1.09
CA GLY A 51 -9.22 1.54 1.60
C GLY A 51 -8.54 2.40 0.56
N ALA A 52 -8.50 1.92 -0.67
CA ALA A 52 -7.92 2.60 -1.81
C ALA A 52 -8.40 1.95 -3.08
N PHE A 53 -8.21 2.62 -4.21
CA PHE A 53 -8.50 2.00 -5.50
C PHE A 53 -7.56 2.56 -6.58
N TYR A 54 -7.42 1.77 -7.64
CA TYR A 54 -6.67 2.13 -8.83
C TYR A 54 -7.61 2.08 -10.04
N PRO A 55 -7.94 3.21 -10.66
CA PRO A 55 -8.69 3.18 -11.91
C PRO A 55 -7.82 2.57 -13.01
N VAL A 56 -8.20 1.39 -13.50
CA VAL A 56 -7.39 0.64 -14.47
C VAL A 56 -7.14 1.49 -15.71
N GLY A 57 -5.88 1.53 -16.14
CA GLY A 57 -5.46 2.34 -17.29
C GLY A 57 -5.06 3.76 -16.94
N SER A 58 -5.23 4.18 -15.68
CA SER A 58 -4.83 5.51 -15.23
C SER A 58 -3.41 5.48 -14.64
N ASN A 59 -2.94 6.65 -14.22
CA ASN A 59 -1.69 6.78 -13.47
C ASN A 59 -1.94 7.21 -12.03
N LEU A 60 -3.11 6.88 -11.48
CA LEU A 60 -3.56 7.39 -10.20
C LEU A 60 -3.93 6.26 -9.24
N ILE A 61 -3.40 6.33 -8.02
CA ILE A 61 -3.88 5.52 -6.89
C ILE A 61 -4.59 6.46 -5.94
N VAL A 62 -5.85 6.17 -5.62
CA VAL A 62 -6.66 7.01 -4.73
C VAL A 62 -6.79 6.31 -3.38
N MET A 63 -6.38 7.02 -2.32
CA MET A 63 -6.47 6.55 -0.93
C MET A 63 -7.72 7.15 -0.28
N ASN A 64 -8.47 6.32 0.43
CA ASN A 64 -9.63 6.79 1.18
C ASN A 64 -9.19 7.28 2.55
N LYS A 65 -9.49 8.53 2.88
CA LYS A 65 -9.12 9.13 4.15
C LYS A 65 -9.89 8.55 5.34
N THR A 66 -11.08 8.01 5.12
CA THR A 66 -11.93 7.53 6.22
C THR A 66 -11.28 6.40 7.01
N PRO A 67 -10.88 5.27 6.40
CA PRO A 67 -10.18 4.24 7.16
C PRO A 67 -8.80 4.69 7.66
N MET A 68 -8.14 5.59 6.93
CA MET A 68 -6.87 6.17 7.38
C MET A 68 -7.02 6.83 8.75
N ARG A 69 -8.02 7.70 8.88
CA ARG A 69 -8.30 8.42 10.13
C ARG A 69 -8.68 7.46 11.25
N ALA A 70 -9.42 6.40 10.92
CA ALA A 70 -9.83 5.41 11.90
C ALA A 70 -8.62 4.66 12.47
N VAL A 71 -7.69 4.24 11.62
CA VAL A 71 -6.47 3.56 12.08
C VAL A 71 -5.61 4.51 12.89
N GLU A 72 -5.43 5.74 12.42
CA GLU A 72 -4.64 6.74 13.13
C GLU A 72 -5.19 7.01 14.54
N ALA A 73 -6.51 7.10 14.66
CA ALA A 73 -7.17 7.41 15.94
C ALA A 73 -7.17 6.23 16.91
N THR A 74 -7.33 5.00 16.40
CA THR A 74 -7.55 3.83 17.27
C THR A 74 -6.30 2.97 17.44
N LYS A 75 -5.47 2.87 16.40
CA LYS A 75 -4.28 2.02 16.41
C LYS A 75 -3.11 2.69 15.70
N PRO A 76 -2.64 3.83 16.23
CA PRO A 76 -1.59 4.60 15.53
C PRO A 76 -0.32 3.82 15.27
N HIS A 77 -0.02 2.80 16.10
CA HIS A 77 1.17 1.97 15.91
C HIS A 77 1.08 1.08 14.66
N LEU A 78 -0.12 0.89 14.10
CA LEU A 78 -0.33 0.10 12.89
C LEU A 78 -0.45 0.96 11.63
N PHE A 79 -0.38 2.28 11.76
CA PHE A 79 -0.65 3.21 10.68
C PHE A 79 0.27 2.99 9.48
N LYS A 80 1.58 2.90 9.71
CA LYS A 80 2.54 2.72 8.61
C LYS A 80 2.41 1.35 7.95
N ALA A 81 2.19 0.30 8.74
CA ALA A 81 1.98 -1.04 8.21
C ALA A 81 0.69 -1.11 7.38
N TYR A 82 -0.36 -0.44 7.83
CA TYR A 82 -1.62 -0.35 7.11
C TYR A 82 -1.42 0.30 5.74
N PHE A 83 -0.73 1.45 5.71
CA PHE A 83 -0.48 2.14 4.44
C PHE A 83 0.41 1.34 3.52
N PHE A 84 1.45 0.73 4.06
CA PHE A 84 2.31 -0.10 3.25
C PHE A 84 1.50 -1.22 2.57
N HIS A 85 0.67 -1.90 3.34
CA HIS A 85 -0.13 -3.00 2.82
C HIS A 85 -1.08 -2.55 1.70
N ILE A 86 -1.80 -1.45 1.94
CA ILE A 86 -2.76 -0.95 0.95
C ILE A 86 -2.06 -0.43 -0.30
N LEU A 87 -0.99 0.32 -0.14
CA LEU A 87 -0.25 0.85 -1.28
C LEU A 87 0.38 -0.27 -2.09
N LEU A 88 0.89 -1.31 -1.43
CA LEU A 88 1.44 -2.47 -2.13
C LEU A 88 0.36 -3.15 -2.98
N HIS A 89 -0.81 -3.37 -2.41
CA HIS A 89 -1.94 -3.98 -3.11
C HIS A 89 -2.29 -3.19 -4.38
N GLU A 90 -2.45 -1.86 -4.26
CA GLU A 90 -2.81 -1.03 -5.40
C GLU A 90 -1.66 -0.91 -6.41
N TYR A 91 -0.43 -0.84 -5.93
CA TYR A 91 0.73 -0.78 -6.83
C TYR A 91 0.83 -2.04 -7.69
N LEU A 92 0.56 -3.21 -7.12
CA LEU A 92 0.56 -4.46 -7.88
C LEU A 92 -0.49 -4.43 -8.99
N HIS A 93 -1.65 -3.83 -8.74
CA HIS A 93 -2.64 -3.61 -9.80
C HIS A 93 -2.07 -2.74 -10.93
N THR A 94 -1.32 -1.69 -10.58
CA THR A 94 -0.80 -0.77 -11.59
C THR A 94 0.23 -1.44 -12.52
N ILE A 95 0.91 -2.47 -12.06
CA ILE A 95 1.88 -3.20 -12.90
C ILE A 95 1.27 -4.43 -13.58
N GLY A 96 -0.05 -4.56 -13.54
CA GLY A 96 -0.77 -5.55 -14.32
C GLY A 96 -1.26 -6.77 -13.56
N ILE A 97 -1.07 -6.85 -12.26
CA ILE A 97 -1.59 -7.97 -11.46
C ILE A 97 -3.00 -7.63 -11.04
N LEU A 98 -3.96 -7.91 -11.93
CA LEU A 98 -5.36 -7.50 -11.75
C LEU A 98 -6.22 -8.54 -11.04
N ASP A 99 -5.82 -9.82 -11.04
CA ASP A 99 -6.53 -10.86 -10.34
C ASP A 99 -6.41 -10.64 -8.82
N GLU A 100 -7.54 -10.49 -8.14
CA GLU A 100 -7.54 -10.17 -6.71
C GLU A 100 -6.93 -11.28 -5.86
N ASN A 101 -7.19 -12.54 -6.16
CA ASN A 101 -6.62 -13.65 -5.39
C ASN A 101 -5.10 -13.69 -5.55
N LYS A 102 -4.63 -13.55 -6.78
CA LYS A 102 -3.20 -13.52 -7.06
C LYS A 102 -2.54 -12.33 -6.38
N ASN A 103 -3.17 -11.17 -6.46
CA ASN A 103 -2.65 -9.96 -5.84
C ASN A 103 -2.52 -10.14 -4.33
N ARG A 104 -3.56 -10.65 -3.68
CA ARG A 104 -3.55 -10.88 -2.22
C ARG A 104 -2.45 -11.84 -1.80
N MET A 105 -2.23 -12.90 -2.58
CA MET A 105 -1.15 -13.84 -2.30
C MET A 105 0.22 -13.17 -2.38
N ILE A 106 0.44 -12.38 -3.44
CA ILE A 106 1.71 -11.68 -3.62
C ILE A 106 1.90 -10.64 -2.53
N THR A 107 0.86 -9.85 -2.23
CA THR A 107 0.90 -8.84 -1.18
C THR A 107 1.28 -9.47 0.16
N ALA A 108 0.63 -10.56 0.53
CA ALA A 108 0.93 -11.25 1.77
C ALA A 108 2.36 -11.77 1.81
N THR A 109 2.81 -12.37 0.72
CA THR A 109 4.18 -12.91 0.62
C THR A 109 5.22 -11.81 0.75
N LEU A 110 5.06 -10.71 0.02
CA LEU A 110 6.01 -9.61 0.06
C LEU A 110 6.01 -8.89 1.40
N SER A 111 4.85 -8.72 2.02
CA SER A 111 4.74 -8.10 3.33
C SER A 111 5.44 -8.95 4.39
N GLU A 112 5.23 -10.26 4.37
CA GLU A 112 5.88 -11.17 5.31
C GLU A 112 7.39 -11.18 5.14
N ARG A 113 7.87 -11.24 3.90
CA ARG A 113 9.31 -11.24 3.62
C ARG A 113 9.98 -9.94 4.03
N SER A 114 9.24 -8.83 3.97
CA SER A 114 9.79 -7.50 4.28
C SER A 114 9.74 -7.17 5.77
N PHE A 115 8.72 -7.60 6.48
CA PHE A 115 8.46 -7.15 7.85
C PHE A 115 8.17 -8.25 8.84
N GLY A 116 7.74 -9.39 8.39
CA GLY A 116 7.34 -10.48 9.28
C GLY A 116 8.45 -11.43 9.56
N GLY A 117 8.12 -12.43 10.35
CA GLY A 117 8.92 -13.62 10.39
C GLY A 117 10.17 -13.57 11.19
N ASN A 118 10.32 -12.65 12.06
CA ASN A 118 11.46 -12.80 12.89
C ASN A 118 11.33 -12.43 14.27
#